data_5ddc37aef31175796d911f5e4d87caa5
#
_entry.id   5ddc37aef31175796d911f5e4d87caa5
#
_cell.length_a   1.000
_cell.length_b   1.000
_cell.length_c   1.000
_cell.angle_alpha   90.00
_cell.angle_beta   90.00
_cell.angle_gamma   90.00
#
_symmetry.space_group_name_H-M   'P 1'
#
loop_
_entity.id
_entity.type
_entity.pdbx_description
1 polymer ?
#
loop_
_entity_poly.entity_id
_entity_poly.type
_entity_poly.pdbx_seq_one_letter_code
_entity_poly.pdbx_strand_id
1 'polypeptide(L)'
;ILTNGITQLMCKGGAITSPQELVGKKILVPFKNDMPDIVLQALLKKLNIDINKVEITYAATPTEAIGLFLLKDFHAAILPEPMASAVVQKAKIVGTEIVRGFDLVKEWGQAFNTKPLIPMAGIIANEEYFHAHKAEFDLFHQDLSDALNWMMANRKSAAEIGANYLPAPEAAIEMGLDGARLTVTKASELKNEIMQF
;
A
#
# COMPACT_ATOMS: atom_id res chain seq x y z
N ILE A 1 12.59 4.58 6.89
CA ILE A 1 11.31 4.02 6.43
C ILE A 1 10.45 5.16 5.91
N LEU A 2 9.86 4.97 4.72
CA LEU A 2 9.04 5.98 4.05
C LEU A 2 7.55 5.58 3.95
N THR A 3 7.22 4.30 4.07
CA THR A 3 5.83 3.83 4.03
C THR A 3 5.58 2.75 5.08
N ASN A 4 4.41 2.79 5.70
CA ASN A 4 3.95 1.84 6.72
C ASN A 4 2.69 1.08 6.26
N GLY A 5 2.68 0.62 5.00
CA GLY A 5 1.58 -0.15 4.43
C GLY A 5 0.71 0.64 3.46
N ILE A 6 1.21 0.81 2.23
CA ILE A 6 0.52 1.57 1.16
C ILE A 6 -0.54 0.78 0.42
N THR A 7 -0.63 -0.53 0.65
CA THR A 7 -1.56 -1.41 -0.07
C THR A 7 -2.96 -1.38 0.53
N GLN A 8 -3.95 -1.32 -0.34
CA GLN A 8 -5.37 -1.25 -0.02
C GLN A 8 -6.10 -2.44 -0.63
N LEU A 9 -7.08 -3.00 0.06
CA LEU A 9 -8.04 -3.94 -0.52
C LEU A 9 -9.16 -3.14 -1.19
N MET A 10 -9.28 -3.26 -2.49
CA MET A 10 -10.31 -2.60 -3.30
C MET A 10 -11.36 -3.64 -3.70
N CYS A 11 -12.64 -3.38 -3.41
CA CYS A 11 -13.74 -4.33 -3.58
C CYS A 11 -14.73 -3.85 -4.62
N LYS A 12 -15.24 -4.80 -5.44
CA LYS A 12 -16.30 -4.60 -6.43
C LYS A 12 -17.59 -5.26 -5.95
N GLY A 13 -18.72 -4.54 -6.05
CA GLY A 13 -20.03 -5.06 -5.66
C GLY A 13 -20.28 -5.12 -4.14
N GLY A 14 -19.56 -4.33 -3.37
CA GLY A 14 -19.68 -4.22 -1.92
C GLY A 14 -18.35 -4.43 -1.17
N ALA A 15 -18.27 -3.91 0.03
CA ALA A 15 -17.07 -4.01 0.85
C ALA A 15 -16.90 -5.42 1.42
N ILE A 16 -15.68 -5.95 1.35
CA ILE A 16 -15.23 -7.12 2.13
C ILE A 16 -14.69 -6.54 3.44
N THR A 17 -15.32 -6.84 4.56
CA THR A 17 -15.09 -6.14 5.85
C THR A 17 -14.15 -6.87 6.79
N SER A 18 -13.86 -8.15 6.49
CA SER A 18 -12.94 -8.97 7.28
C SER A 18 -12.15 -9.94 6.40
N PRO A 19 -10.96 -10.41 6.83
CA PRO A 19 -10.18 -11.41 6.09
C PRO A 19 -10.93 -12.72 5.86
N GLN A 20 -11.83 -13.12 6.75
CA GLN A 20 -12.62 -14.35 6.65
C GLN A 20 -13.55 -14.35 5.43
N GLU A 21 -14.03 -13.18 5.03
CA GLU A 21 -14.92 -13.03 3.87
C GLU A 21 -14.19 -13.21 2.52
N LEU A 22 -12.86 -13.32 2.52
CA LEU A 22 -12.08 -13.64 1.31
C LEU A 22 -12.29 -15.07 0.84
N VAL A 23 -12.77 -15.98 1.70
CA VAL A 23 -13.07 -17.37 1.34
C VAL A 23 -14.11 -17.42 0.21
N GLY A 24 -13.79 -18.13 -0.87
CA GLY A 24 -14.62 -18.24 -2.07
C GLY A 24 -14.59 -16.99 -2.97
N LYS A 25 -13.71 -16.01 -2.70
CA LYS A 25 -13.59 -14.81 -3.52
C LYS A 25 -12.43 -14.91 -4.51
N LYS A 26 -12.59 -14.25 -5.66
CA LYS A 26 -11.56 -14.06 -6.67
C LYS A 26 -10.85 -12.76 -6.40
N ILE A 27 -9.57 -12.85 -6.03
CA ILE A 27 -8.73 -11.72 -5.62
C ILE A 27 -7.60 -11.53 -6.63
N LEU A 28 -7.40 -10.29 -7.05
CA LEU A 28 -6.29 -9.91 -7.91
C LEU A 28 -5.18 -9.29 -7.08
N VAL A 29 -3.96 -9.81 -7.21
CA VAL A 29 -2.79 -9.37 -6.46
C VAL A 29 -1.66 -9.04 -7.44
N PRO A 30 -1.09 -7.82 -7.44
CA PRO A 30 0.11 -7.54 -8.23
C PRO A 30 1.35 -8.16 -7.59
N PHE A 31 2.35 -8.48 -8.41
CA PHE A 31 3.67 -8.93 -7.95
C PHE A 31 3.66 -10.21 -7.11
N LYS A 32 3.49 -11.35 -7.78
CA LYS A 32 3.58 -12.66 -7.13
C LYS A 32 4.90 -12.82 -6.36
N ASN A 33 4.80 -13.31 -5.12
CA ASN A 33 5.93 -13.50 -4.20
C ASN A 33 6.62 -12.18 -3.78
N ASP A 34 5.98 -11.05 -3.93
CA ASP A 34 6.44 -9.76 -3.43
C ASP A 34 5.51 -9.27 -2.29
N MET A 35 5.79 -8.11 -1.74
CA MET A 35 5.20 -7.57 -0.51
C MET A 35 3.67 -7.71 -0.41
N PRO A 36 2.85 -7.32 -1.40
CA PRO A 36 1.40 -7.44 -1.30
C PRO A 36 0.92 -8.88 -1.12
N ASP A 37 1.56 -9.80 -1.84
CA ASP A 37 1.24 -11.23 -1.81
C ASP A 37 1.70 -11.88 -0.50
N ILE A 38 2.94 -11.60 -0.07
CA ILE A 38 3.51 -12.14 1.17
C ILE A 38 2.69 -11.70 2.38
N VAL A 39 2.32 -10.42 2.45
CA VAL A 39 1.48 -9.87 3.53
C VAL A 39 0.12 -10.55 3.58
N LEU A 40 -0.55 -10.69 2.42
CA LEU A 40 -1.85 -11.37 2.36
C LEU A 40 -1.74 -12.82 2.83
N GLN A 41 -0.77 -13.58 2.31
CA GLN A 41 -0.57 -14.99 2.65
C GLN A 41 -0.25 -15.18 4.14
N ALA A 42 0.63 -14.34 4.70
CA ALA A 42 1.00 -14.38 6.12
C ALA A 42 -0.21 -14.06 7.02
N LEU A 43 -1.01 -13.06 6.64
CA LEU A 43 -2.23 -12.70 7.37
C LEU A 43 -3.25 -13.85 7.36
N LEU A 44 -3.55 -14.42 6.19
CA LEU A 44 -4.49 -15.55 6.06
C LEU A 44 -4.01 -16.76 6.88
N LYS A 45 -2.72 -17.10 6.79
CA LYS A 45 -2.12 -18.18 7.58
C LYS A 45 -2.24 -17.92 9.07
N LYS A 46 -1.95 -16.70 9.53
CA LYS A 46 -2.04 -16.32 10.96
C LYS A 46 -3.45 -16.44 11.50
N LEU A 47 -4.44 -16.13 10.68
CA LEU A 47 -5.86 -16.20 11.01
C LEU A 47 -6.49 -17.60 10.79
N ASN A 48 -5.67 -18.62 10.44
CA ASN A 48 -6.10 -19.99 10.12
C ASN A 48 -7.12 -20.03 8.96
N ILE A 49 -7.00 -19.12 8.00
CA ILE A 49 -7.81 -19.11 6.78
C ILE A 49 -7.07 -19.93 5.72
N ASP A 50 -7.73 -20.95 5.20
CA ASP A 50 -7.18 -21.81 4.14
C ASP A 50 -7.04 -21.02 2.83
N ILE A 51 -5.81 -20.75 2.43
CA ILE A 51 -5.51 -19.97 1.21
C ILE A 51 -6.04 -20.67 -0.06
N ASN A 52 -6.16 -22.01 -0.07
CA ASN A 52 -6.70 -22.73 -1.21
C ASN A 52 -8.19 -22.47 -1.44
N LYS A 53 -8.87 -21.86 -0.47
CA LYS A 53 -10.26 -21.42 -0.59
C LYS A 53 -10.38 -19.95 -1.07
N VAL A 54 -9.28 -19.30 -1.37
CA VAL A 54 -9.23 -17.95 -1.94
C VAL A 54 -8.65 -18.05 -3.35
N GLU A 55 -9.41 -17.66 -4.37
CA GLU A 55 -8.93 -17.70 -5.75
C GLU A 55 -8.02 -16.51 -6.04
N ILE A 56 -6.69 -16.67 -5.90
CA ILE A 56 -5.73 -15.61 -6.15
C ILE A 56 -5.24 -15.67 -7.60
N THR A 57 -5.41 -14.57 -8.31
CA THR A 57 -4.83 -14.33 -9.64
C THR A 57 -3.77 -13.23 -9.51
N TYR A 58 -2.68 -13.39 -10.22
CA TYR A 58 -1.56 -12.44 -10.17
C TYR A 58 -1.51 -11.56 -11.43
N ALA A 59 -1.16 -10.29 -11.23
CA ALA A 59 -0.81 -9.36 -12.29
C ALA A 59 0.67 -8.98 -12.18
N ALA A 60 1.32 -8.68 -13.31
CA ALA A 60 2.72 -8.30 -13.31
C ALA A 60 2.96 -6.88 -12.76
N THR A 61 1.97 -5.99 -12.91
CA THR A 61 2.06 -4.60 -12.46
C THR A 61 0.74 -4.12 -11.86
N PRO A 62 0.75 -3.06 -11.01
CA PRO A 62 -0.48 -2.45 -10.52
C PRO A 62 -1.35 -1.85 -11.65
N THR A 63 -0.74 -1.36 -12.72
CA THR A 63 -1.47 -0.82 -13.88
C THR A 63 -2.24 -1.93 -14.61
N GLU A 64 -1.62 -3.09 -14.84
CA GLU A 64 -2.29 -4.27 -15.38
C GLU A 64 -3.40 -4.74 -14.45
N ALA A 65 -3.13 -4.78 -13.14
CA ALA A 65 -4.13 -5.17 -12.15
C ALA A 65 -5.38 -4.28 -12.23
N ILE A 66 -5.25 -2.96 -12.37
CA ILE A 66 -6.39 -2.06 -12.56
C ILE A 66 -7.20 -2.45 -13.80
N GLY A 67 -6.54 -2.68 -14.93
CA GLY A 67 -7.20 -3.07 -16.18
C GLY A 67 -7.99 -4.38 -16.04
N LEU A 68 -7.35 -5.41 -15.50
CA LEU A 68 -7.97 -6.71 -15.25
C LEU A 68 -9.12 -6.60 -14.24
N PHE A 69 -8.94 -5.86 -13.15
CA PHE A 69 -9.95 -5.68 -12.12
C PHE A 69 -11.21 -5.02 -12.64
N LEU A 70 -11.09 -4.01 -13.50
CA LEU A 70 -12.24 -3.34 -14.10
C LEU A 70 -12.96 -4.22 -15.12
N LEU A 71 -12.24 -5.00 -15.93
CA LEU A 71 -12.78 -5.71 -17.08
C LEU A 71 -13.20 -7.16 -16.78
N LYS A 72 -12.65 -7.79 -15.74
CA LYS A 72 -12.89 -9.20 -15.41
C LYS A 72 -13.71 -9.35 -14.13
N ASP A 73 -14.16 -10.59 -13.90
CA ASP A 73 -14.98 -10.97 -12.75
C ASP A 73 -14.07 -11.23 -11.52
N PHE A 74 -13.61 -10.17 -10.88
CA PHE A 74 -12.92 -10.20 -9.60
C PHE A 74 -13.79 -9.54 -8.53
N HIS A 75 -13.77 -10.10 -7.31
CA HIS A 75 -14.44 -9.52 -6.14
C HIS A 75 -13.61 -8.44 -5.50
N ALA A 76 -12.29 -8.60 -5.48
CA ALA A 76 -11.38 -7.61 -4.93
C ALA A 76 -10.02 -7.59 -5.64
N ALA A 77 -9.27 -6.52 -5.43
CA ALA A 77 -7.87 -6.39 -5.82
C ALA A 77 -7.07 -5.75 -4.68
N ILE A 78 -5.84 -6.19 -4.47
CA ILE A 78 -4.88 -5.53 -3.60
C ILE A 78 -4.08 -4.55 -4.47
N LEU A 79 -4.16 -3.26 -4.16
CA LEU A 79 -3.49 -2.22 -4.96
C LEU A 79 -2.75 -1.25 -4.04
N PRO A 80 -1.53 -0.83 -4.40
CA PRO A 80 -0.84 0.23 -3.68
C PRO A 80 -1.47 1.60 -3.99
N GLU A 81 -1.37 2.56 -3.07
CA GLU A 81 -1.63 3.97 -3.40
C GLU A 81 -0.49 4.51 -4.29
N PRO A 82 -0.78 5.42 -5.23
CA PRO A 82 -2.08 6.02 -5.56
C PRO A 82 -2.95 5.19 -6.52
N MET A 83 -2.55 3.97 -6.89
CA MET A 83 -3.29 3.11 -7.83
C MET A 83 -4.64 2.65 -7.28
N ALA A 84 -4.74 2.42 -5.96
CA ALA A 84 -6.01 2.12 -5.30
C ALA A 84 -7.01 3.27 -5.44
N SER A 85 -6.56 4.52 -5.31
CA SER A 85 -7.39 5.69 -5.56
C SER A 85 -7.70 5.90 -7.04
N ALA A 86 -6.75 5.60 -7.93
CA ALA A 86 -6.96 5.71 -9.38
C ALA A 86 -8.03 4.72 -9.89
N VAL A 87 -8.10 3.49 -9.36
CA VAL A 87 -9.11 2.53 -9.78
C VAL A 87 -10.52 2.98 -9.39
N VAL A 88 -10.70 3.65 -8.23
CA VAL A 88 -11.98 4.21 -7.83
C VAL A 88 -12.47 5.25 -8.83
N GLN A 89 -11.58 6.13 -9.30
CA GLN A 89 -11.93 7.15 -10.29
C GLN A 89 -12.26 6.54 -11.66
N LYS A 90 -11.44 5.59 -12.13
CA LYS A 90 -11.68 4.90 -13.40
C LYS A 90 -12.97 4.09 -13.38
N ALA A 91 -13.30 3.47 -12.25
CA ALA A 91 -14.53 2.71 -12.07
C ALA A 91 -15.79 3.57 -12.24
N LYS A 92 -15.78 4.80 -11.71
CA LYS A 92 -16.89 5.76 -11.91
C LYS A 92 -17.16 6.06 -13.38
N ILE A 93 -16.11 6.16 -14.19
CA ILE A 93 -16.24 6.43 -15.64
C ILE A 93 -16.93 5.27 -16.37
N VAL A 94 -16.67 4.03 -15.95
CA VAL A 94 -17.26 2.82 -16.56
C VAL A 94 -18.53 2.34 -15.85
N GLY A 95 -19.08 3.14 -14.92
CA GLY A 95 -20.31 2.83 -14.22
C GLY A 95 -20.21 1.67 -13.21
N THR A 96 -19.01 1.41 -12.72
CA THR A 96 -18.75 0.37 -11.70
C THR A 96 -18.45 1.02 -10.36
N GLU A 97 -19.04 0.51 -9.30
CA GLU A 97 -18.71 0.94 -7.95
C GLU A 97 -17.55 0.11 -7.40
N ILE A 98 -16.51 0.80 -6.95
CA ILE A 98 -15.37 0.21 -6.22
C ILE A 98 -15.21 0.95 -4.90
N VAL A 99 -15.16 0.18 -3.83
CA VAL A 99 -15.01 0.67 -2.45
C VAL A 99 -13.77 0.05 -1.80
N ARG A 100 -13.27 0.67 -0.73
CA ARG A 100 -12.23 0.08 0.10
C ARG A 100 -12.84 -1.03 0.98
N GLY A 101 -12.14 -2.15 1.08
CA GLY A 101 -12.43 -3.23 2.01
C GLY A 101 -11.79 -3.02 3.38
N PHE A 102 -11.58 -4.13 4.10
CA PHE A 102 -10.89 -4.06 5.38
C PHE A 102 -9.46 -3.51 5.25
N ASP A 103 -8.98 -2.89 6.32
CA ASP A 103 -7.65 -2.30 6.39
C ASP A 103 -6.61 -3.38 6.68
N LEU A 104 -5.81 -3.75 5.68
CA LEU A 104 -4.75 -4.77 5.79
C LEU A 104 -3.78 -4.50 6.94
N VAL A 105 -3.42 -3.23 7.16
CA VAL A 105 -2.46 -2.85 8.20
C VAL A 105 -3.07 -3.00 9.59
N LYS A 106 -4.35 -2.65 9.74
CA LYS A 106 -5.09 -2.84 10.99
C LYS A 106 -5.25 -4.31 11.32
N GLU A 107 -5.66 -5.11 10.33
CA GLU A 107 -5.81 -6.57 10.50
C GLU A 107 -4.47 -7.24 10.82
N TRP A 108 -3.38 -6.78 10.20
CA TRP A 108 -2.02 -7.22 10.53
C TRP A 108 -1.70 -6.98 12.00
N GLY A 109 -1.85 -5.73 12.47
CA GLY A 109 -1.57 -5.37 13.85
C GLY A 109 -2.37 -6.22 14.85
N GLN A 110 -3.65 -6.47 14.57
CA GLN A 110 -4.51 -7.31 15.42
C GLN A 110 -4.07 -8.79 15.39
N ALA A 111 -3.85 -9.34 14.20
CA ALA A 111 -3.50 -10.75 14.03
C ALA A 111 -2.15 -11.10 14.66
N PHE A 112 -1.16 -10.22 14.54
CA PHE A 112 0.20 -10.44 15.04
C PHE A 112 0.46 -9.83 16.43
N ASN A 113 -0.53 -9.14 17.01
CA ASN A 113 -0.41 -8.41 18.27
C ASN A 113 0.75 -7.40 18.26
N THR A 114 0.82 -6.62 17.18
CA THR A 114 1.83 -5.58 16.94
C THR A 114 1.18 -4.22 16.72
N LYS A 115 1.98 -3.17 16.59
CA LYS A 115 1.45 -1.89 16.10
C LYS A 115 0.86 -2.08 14.68
N PRO A 116 -0.21 -1.36 14.32
CA PRO A 116 -0.82 -1.43 12.99
C PRO A 116 0.04 -0.69 11.96
N LEU A 117 1.20 -1.25 11.64
CA LEU A 117 2.11 -0.77 10.61
C LEU A 117 2.81 -1.94 9.93
N ILE A 118 3.09 -1.77 8.64
CA ILE A 118 3.84 -2.72 7.81
C ILE A 118 4.95 -1.92 7.13
N PRO A 119 6.21 -2.00 7.62
CA PRO A 119 7.32 -1.29 7.02
C PRO A 119 7.58 -1.84 5.61
N MET A 120 7.23 -1.10 4.55
CA MET A 120 7.29 -1.62 3.19
C MET A 120 8.41 -1.01 2.35
N ALA A 121 8.64 0.29 2.45
CA ALA A 121 9.64 0.97 1.66
C ALA A 121 10.53 1.85 2.54
N GLY A 122 11.78 1.97 2.14
CA GLY A 122 12.75 2.80 2.84
C GLY A 122 13.95 3.11 1.96
N ILE A 123 14.83 3.94 2.49
CA ILE A 123 16.11 4.27 1.88
C ILE A 123 17.17 3.51 2.66
N ILE A 124 18.07 2.86 1.94
CA ILE A 124 19.25 2.20 2.47
C ILE A 124 20.49 2.89 1.92
N ALA A 125 21.55 2.91 2.70
CA ALA A 125 22.83 3.44 2.29
C ALA A 125 23.94 2.43 2.52
N ASN A 126 25.03 2.54 1.75
CA ASN A 126 26.26 1.83 2.06
C ASN A 126 26.79 2.31 3.42
N GLU A 127 27.21 1.40 4.28
CA GLU A 127 27.61 1.72 5.66
C GLU A 127 28.82 2.64 5.73
N GLU A 128 29.88 2.38 4.96
CA GLU A 128 31.09 3.21 4.93
C GLU A 128 30.77 4.62 4.44
N TYR A 129 29.95 4.73 3.38
CA TYR A 129 29.52 6.01 2.84
C TYR A 129 28.68 6.78 3.86
N PHE A 130 27.74 6.10 4.53
CA PHE A 130 26.90 6.70 5.57
C PHE A 130 27.74 7.28 6.72
N HIS A 131 28.75 6.52 7.19
CA HIS A 131 29.61 7.00 8.27
C HIS A 131 30.50 8.16 7.85
N ALA A 132 30.98 8.18 6.61
CA ALA A 132 31.79 9.27 6.08
C ALA A 132 30.98 10.58 5.84
N HIS A 133 29.65 10.45 5.59
CA HIS A 133 28.78 11.55 5.19
C HIS A 133 27.58 11.75 6.13
N LYS A 134 27.77 11.48 7.41
CA LYS A 134 26.66 11.47 8.38
C LYS A 134 25.86 12.78 8.43
N ALA A 135 26.54 13.92 8.32
CA ALA A 135 25.88 15.23 8.34
C ALA A 135 24.94 15.44 7.13
N GLU A 136 25.36 14.97 5.96
CA GLU A 136 24.55 15.01 4.73
C GLU A 136 23.31 14.11 4.84
N PHE A 137 23.45 12.93 5.46
CA PHE A 137 22.30 12.06 5.72
C PHE A 137 21.34 12.62 6.77
N ASP A 138 21.83 13.30 7.79
CA ASP A 138 20.98 13.98 8.77
C ASP A 138 20.24 15.15 8.12
N LEU A 139 20.87 15.94 7.25
CA LEU A 139 20.22 16.98 6.45
C LEU A 139 19.18 16.39 5.48
N PHE A 140 19.54 15.37 4.74
CA PHE A 140 18.62 14.67 3.83
C PHE A 140 17.39 14.12 4.56
N HIS A 141 17.57 13.57 5.76
CA HIS A 141 16.45 13.13 6.59
C HIS A 141 15.52 14.28 6.98
N GLN A 142 16.10 15.44 7.33
CA GLN A 142 15.35 16.65 7.65
C GLN A 142 14.58 17.15 6.42
N ASP A 143 15.23 17.24 5.26
CA ASP A 143 14.61 17.67 4.02
C ASP A 143 13.42 16.78 3.62
N LEU A 144 13.55 15.44 3.77
CA LEU A 144 12.46 14.51 3.55
C LEU A 144 11.30 14.73 4.53
N SER A 145 11.62 15.01 5.80
CA SER A 145 10.60 15.28 6.82
C SER A 145 9.84 16.57 6.53
N ASP A 146 10.56 17.61 6.13
CA ASP A 146 9.97 18.90 5.76
C ASP A 146 9.13 18.78 4.48
N ALA A 147 9.62 18.02 3.48
CA ALA A 147 8.88 17.72 2.27
C ALA A 147 7.57 16.96 2.55
N LEU A 148 7.60 15.96 3.44
CA LEU A 148 6.40 15.24 3.85
C LEU A 148 5.40 16.17 4.55
N ASN A 149 5.86 16.99 5.49
CA ASN A 149 5.03 17.96 6.20
C ASN A 149 4.38 18.95 5.22
N TRP A 150 5.19 19.49 4.28
CA TRP A 150 4.69 20.38 3.24
C TRP A 150 3.64 19.69 2.36
N MET A 151 3.92 18.48 1.93
CA MET A 151 3.02 17.70 1.08
C MET A 151 1.67 17.46 1.77
N MET A 152 1.67 17.10 3.06
CA MET A 152 0.45 16.88 3.81
C MET A 152 -0.34 18.17 4.07
N ALA A 153 0.34 19.31 4.19
CA ALA A 153 -0.28 20.63 4.33
C ALA A 153 -0.78 21.21 3.00
N ASN A 154 -0.17 20.80 1.86
CA ASN A 154 -0.45 21.35 0.53
C ASN A 154 -0.84 20.24 -0.47
N ARG A 155 -1.79 19.39 -0.09
CA ARG A 155 -2.14 18.12 -0.77
C ARG A 155 -2.39 18.28 -2.27
N LYS A 156 -3.16 19.31 -2.66
CA LYS A 156 -3.46 19.59 -4.06
C LYS A 156 -2.20 19.90 -4.86
N SER A 157 -1.37 20.84 -4.40
CA SER A 157 -0.11 21.19 -5.07
C SER A 157 0.88 20.01 -5.08
N ALA A 158 0.90 19.20 -4.02
CA ALA A 158 1.69 17.97 -3.97
C ALA A 158 1.21 16.96 -5.02
N ALA A 159 -0.11 16.83 -5.22
CA ALA A 159 -0.67 15.96 -6.24
C ALA A 159 -0.39 16.46 -7.67
N GLU A 160 -0.47 17.76 -7.92
CA GLU A 160 -0.09 18.40 -9.20
C GLU A 160 1.39 18.09 -9.55
N ILE A 161 2.30 18.24 -8.57
CA ILE A 161 3.71 17.88 -8.75
C ILE A 161 3.87 16.37 -8.96
N GLY A 162 3.22 15.57 -8.11
CA GLY A 162 3.29 14.10 -8.14
C GLY A 162 2.84 13.50 -9.47
N ALA A 163 1.88 14.10 -10.16
CA ALA A 163 1.38 13.63 -11.45
C ALA A 163 2.43 13.67 -12.57
N ASN A 164 3.50 14.43 -12.39
CA ASN A 164 4.63 14.42 -13.33
C ASN A 164 5.56 13.21 -13.14
N TYR A 165 5.45 12.48 -12.01
CA TYR A 165 6.37 11.40 -11.65
C TYR A 165 5.65 10.07 -11.42
N LEU A 166 4.35 10.08 -11.13
CA LEU A 166 3.56 8.89 -10.81
C LEU A 166 2.56 8.59 -11.94
N PRO A 167 2.33 7.32 -12.30
CA PRO A 167 1.39 6.94 -13.36
C PRO A 167 -0.08 6.98 -12.86
N ALA A 168 -0.46 8.07 -12.20
CA ALA A 168 -1.79 8.30 -11.65
C ALA A 168 -2.21 9.77 -11.85
N PRO A 169 -3.50 10.06 -12.06
CA PRO A 169 -3.98 11.43 -12.17
C PRO A 169 -3.92 12.15 -10.82
N GLU A 170 -3.78 13.48 -10.85
CA GLU A 170 -3.69 14.36 -9.66
C GLU A 170 -4.73 14.03 -8.59
N ALA A 171 -6.00 13.93 -8.98
CA ALA A 171 -7.07 13.64 -8.03
C ALA A 171 -6.95 12.26 -7.35
N ALA A 172 -6.32 11.28 -8.01
CA ALA A 172 -6.04 9.98 -7.40
C ALA A 172 -4.85 10.06 -6.43
N ILE A 173 -3.82 10.85 -6.78
CA ILE A 173 -2.68 11.09 -5.89
C ILE A 173 -3.15 11.82 -4.63
N GLU A 174 -3.90 12.91 -4.78
CA GLU A 174 -4.46 13.66 -3.64
C GLU A 174 -5.30 12.78 -2.72
N MET A 175 -6.21 11.99 -3.30
CA MET A 175 -7.05 11.04 -2.54
C MET A 175 -6.22 9.92 -1.88
N GLY A 176 -5.14 9.49 -2.51
CA GLY A 176 -4.27 8.42 -2.03
C GLY A 176 -3.38 8.79 -0.85
N LEU A 177 -3.15 10.09 -0.59
CA LEU A 177 -2.23 10.52 0.47
C LEU A 177 -2.60 9.99 1.85
N ASP A 178 -3.90 9.87 2.16
CA ASP A 178 -4.34 9.32 3.45
C ASP A 178 -4.10 7.81 3.55
N GLY A 179 -4.31 7.10 2.45
CA GLY A 179 -4.13 5.64 2.38
C GLY A 179 -2.67 5.21 2.26
N ALA A 180 -1.79 6.10 1.81
CA ALA A 180 -0.38 5.79 1.55
C ALA A 180 0.45 5.58 2.83
N ARG A 181 -0.03 6.05 3.99
CA ARG A 181 0.67 5.91 5.29
C ARG A 181 2.14 6.31 5.20
N LEU A 182 2.37 7.47 4.58
CA LEU A 182 3.71 8.02 4.40
C LEU A 182 4.32 8.43 5.73
N THR A 183 5.61 8.20 5.87
CA THR A 183 6.38 8.54 7.06
C THR A 183 7.82 8.88 6.67
N VAL A 184 8.52 9.59 7.54
CA VAL A 184 9.98 9.71 7.47
C VAL A 184 10.51 9.33 8.85
N THR A 185 10.83 8.05 9.03
CA THR A 185 11.21 7.49 10.33
C THR A 185 12.54 6.75 10.20
N LYS A 186 13.47 7.03 11.09
CA LYS A 186 14.76 6.30 11.12
C LYS A 186 14.50 4.82 11.43
N ALA A 187 15.18 3.91 10.74
CA ALA A 187 15.01 2.47 10.94
C ALA A 187 15.33 2.04 12.39
N SER A 188 16.24 2.74 13.07
CA SER A 188 16.55 2.52 14.49
C SER A 188 15.36 2.72 15.43
N GLU A 189 14.42 3.61 15.07
CA GLU A 189 13.21 3.90 15.85
C GLU A 189 12.12 2.84 15.64
N LEU A 190 12.19 2.12 14.53
CA LEU A 190 11.27 1.03 14.14
C LEU A 190 11.94 -0.34 14.17
N LYS A 191 13.06 -0.49 14.85
CA LYS A 191 13.84 -1.73 14.84
C LYS A 191 13.00 -2.95 15.23
N ASN A 192 12.20 -2.84 16.28
CA ASN A 192 11.37 -3.96 16.74
C ASN A 192 10.32 -4.34 15.71
N GLU A 193 9.65 -3.36 15.13
CA GLU A 193 8.62 -3.56 14.12
C GLU A 193 9.19 -4.16 12.83
N ILE A 194 10.36 -3.71 12.41
CA ILE A 194 11.08 -4.26 11.25
C ILE A 194 11.51 -5.71 11.51
N MET A 195 11.99 -6.03 12.71
CA MET A 195 12.45 -7.39 13.04
C MET A 195 11.30 -8.38 13.31
N GLN A 196 10.09 -7.88 13.59
CA GLN A 196 8.88 -8.69 13.75
C GLN A 196 8.18 -8.96 12.43
N PHE A 197 8.46 -8.17 11.42
CA PHE A 197 7.94 -8.31 10.07
C PHE A 197 8.77 -9.32 9.27
#